data_1662cee922a95052cb52f608494c05f5
#
_entry.id   1662cee922a95052cb52f608494c05f5
#
_cell.length_a   1.000
_cell.length_b   1.000
_cell.length_c   1.000
_cell.angle_alpha   90.00
_cell.angle_beta   90.00
_cell.angle_gamma   90.00
#
_symmetry.space_group_name_H-M   'P 1'
#
loop_
_entity.id
_entity.type
_entity.pdbx_description
1 polymer ?
#
loop_
_entity_poly.entity_id
_entity_poly.type
_entity_poly.pdbx_seq_one_letter_code
_entity_poly.pdbx_strand_id
1 'polypeptide(L)'
;MKKTIRILKKKCKNYNPKIKEECGVFGISNNEDASTLTALGLHALQHRGQEGCGIVSFDGKKYHSEKRFGLVGDNFNKEKVLKSLPGNYAIGHNRYSTTGGTTLRNI
;
A
#
# COMPACT_ATOMS: atom_id res chain seq x y z
N MET A 1 -15.03 1.62 20.34
CA MET A 1 -14.92 0.58 19.32
C MET A 1 -13.44 0.42 18.94
N LYS A 2 -12.91 -0.76 19.12
CA LYS A 2 -11.51 -1.01 18.80
C LYS A 2 -11.30 -1.13 17.30
N LYS A 3 -10.46 -0.26 16.76
CA LYS A 3 -10.05 -0.32 15.37
C LYS A 3 -8.92 -1.34 15.25
N THR A 4 -9.09 -2.31 14.37
CA THR A 4 -8.06 -3.32 14.15
C THR A 4 -7.15 -2.88 13.01
N ILE A 5 -5.90 -2.63 13.34
CA ILE A 5 -4.86 -2.32 12.37
C ILE A 5 -3.98 -3.55 12.26
N ARG A 6 -3.85 -4.08 11.06
CA ARG A 6 -2.98 -5.22 10.80
C ARG A 6 -1.86 -4.82 9.85
N ILE A 7 -0.65 -4.94 10.33
CA ILE A 7 0.53 -4.74 9.53
C ILE A 7 1.05 -6.11 9.12
N LEU A 8 1.03 -6.38 7.82
CA LEU A 8 1.52 -7.64 7.29
C LEU A 8 2.85 -7.38 6.59
N LYS A 9 3.92 -7.78 7.24
CA LYS A 9 5.26 -7.76 6.63
C LYS A 9 5.54 -9.15 6.11
N LYS A 10 5.42 -9.31 4.79
CA LYS A 10 5.65 -10.60 4.15
C LYS A 10 7.06 -10.63 3.58
N LYS A 11 7.86 -11.55 4.08
CA LYS A 11 9.13 -11.86 3.46
C LYS A 11 8.88 -12.77 2.26
N CYS A 12 9.50 -12.47 1.15
CA CYS A 12 9.40 -13.33 -0.02
C CYS A 12 9.97 -14.72 0.30
N LYS A 13 9.34 -15.78 -0.26
CA LYS A 13 9.69 -17.18 0.02
C LYS A 13 11.16 -17.52 -0.23
N ASN A 14 11.79 -16.82 -1.14
CA ASN A 14 13.18 -17.03 -1.49
C ASN A 14 14.07 -15.98 -0.84
N TYR A 15 13.89 -15.79 0.45
CA TYR A 15 14.68 -14.83 1.19
C TYR A 15 16.16 -15.15 1.06
N ASN A 16 16.85 -14.28 0.36
CA ASN A 16 18.32 -14.29 0.30
C ASN A 16 18.78 -13.09 1.14
N PRO A 17 19.58 -13.31 2.19
CA PRO A 17 20.05 -12.20 3.04
C PRO A 17 20.86 -11.16 2.28
N LYS A 18 21.33 -11.46 1.07
CA LYS A 18 22.03 -10.51 0.21
C LYS A 18 21.07 -9.67 -0.64
N ILE A 19 19.81 -10.10 -0.78
CA ILE A 19 18.78 -9.39 -1.56
C ILE A 19 17.64 -9.06 -0.61
N LYS A 20 17.56 -7.79 -0.21
CA LYS A 20 16.48 -7.35 0.67
C LYS A 20 15.23 -7.08 -0.17
N GLU A 21 14.48 -8.14 -0.43
CA GLU A 21 13.17 -8.05 -1.06
C GLU A 21 12.11 -8.02 0.02
N GLU A 22 11.74 -6.85 0.46
CA GLU A 22 10.66 -6.70 1.42
C GLU A 22 9.54 -5.88 0.79
N CYS A 23 8.50 -6.58 0.32
CA CYS A 23 7.26 -5.93 -0.04
C CYS A 23 6.49 -5.62 1.23
N GLY A 24 6.09 -4.37 1.40
CA GLY A 24 5.27 -3.97 2.51
C GLY A 24 3.80 -4.10 2.14
N VAL A 25 3.02 -4.75 2.98
CA VAL A 25 1.57 -4.83 2.85
C VAL A 25 0.94 -4.30 4.13
N PHE A 26 -0.06 -3.45 3.99
CA PHE A 26 -0.81 -2.91 5.11
C PHE A 26 -2.30 -2.99 4.79
N GLY A 27 -3.09 -3.46 5.74
CA GLY A 27 -4.53 -3.51 5.58
C GLY A 27 -5.24 -3.01 6.83
N ILE A 28 -6.40 -2.41 6.63
CA ILE A 28 -7.24 -1.93 7.72
C ILE A 28 -8.70 -2.19 7.37
N SER A 29 -9.49 -2.54 8.37
CA SER A 29 -10.91 -2.78 8.22
C SER A 29 -11.69 -2.02 9.27
N ASN A 30 -12.93 -1.77 8.97
CA ASN A 30 -13.90 -1.14 9.88
C ASN A 30 -13.42 0.21 10.40
N ASN A 31 -12.93 1.06 9.49
CA ASN A 31 -12.46 2.38 9.81
C ASN A 31 -12.79 3.34 8.68
N GLU A 32 -13.49 4.41 8.98
CA GLU A 32 -13.91 5.39 7.97
C GLU A 32 -12.74 6.11 7.30
N ASP A 33 -11.55 6.11 7.94
CA ASP A 33 -10.32 6.68 7.39
C ASP A 33 -9.39 5.60 6.83
N ALA A 34 -9.96 4.51 6.35
CA ALA A 34 -9.19 3.33 5.95
C ALA A 34 -8.07 3.65 4.95
N SER A 35 -8.37 4.41 3.90
CA SER A 35 -7.37 4.74 2.88
C SER A 35 -6.27 5.65 3.41
N THR A 36 -6.62 6.64 4.23
CA THR A 36 -5.65 7.53 4.86
C THR A 36 -4.71 6.75 5.76
N LEU A 37 -5.27 5.89 6.61
CA LEU A 37 -4.46 5.07 7.52
C LEU A 37 -3.62 4.05 6.75
N THR A 38 -4.13 3.53 5.65
CA THR A 38 -3.36 2.62 4.80
C THR A 38 -2.17 3.35 4.17
N ALA A 39 -2.37 4.57 3.69
CA ALA A 39 -1.27 5.39 3.16
C ALA A 39 -0.21 5.66 4.23
N LEU A 40 -0.63 5.96 5.45
CA LEU A 40 0.31 6.15 6.58
C LEU A 40 1.05 4.87 6.92
N GLY A 41 0.36 3.73 6.92
CA GLY A 41 0.97 2.43 7.16
C GLY A 41 2.00 2.07 6.09
N LEU A 42 1.68 2.30 4.83
CA LEU A 42 2.61 2.07 3.73
C LEU A 42 3.83 2.99 3.82
N HIS A 43 3.61 4.25 4.22
CA HIS A 43 4.71 5.19 4.42
C HIS A 43 5.68 4.69 5.50
N ALA A 44 5.15 4.15 6.58
CA ALA A 44 5.97 3.57 7.64
C ALA A 44 6.72 2.32 7.20
N LEU A 45 6.19 1.59 6.21
CA LEU A 45 6.81 0.37 5.70
C LEU A 45 7.72 0.62 4.49
N GLN A 46 7.75 1.86 3.97
CA GLN A 46 8.55 2.11 2.78
C GLN A 46 10.04 2.11 3.13
N HIS A 47 10.81 1.62 2.18
CA HIS A 47 12.26 1.55 2.29
C HIS A 47 12.91 2.17 1.06
N ARG A 48 14.19 2.40 1.16
CA ARG A 48 14.99 2.84 0.03
C ARG A 48 14.90 1.82 -1.10
N GLY A 49 14.64 2.30 -2.32
CA GLY A 49 14.49 1.44 -3.48
C GLY A 49 13.06 1.10 -3.84
N GLN A 50 12.09 1.65 -3.11
CA GLN A 50 10.68 1.50 -3.47
C GLN A 50 10.40 2.13 -4.82
N GLU A 51 9.73 1.41 -5.70
CA GLU A 51 9.45 1.87 -7.05
C GLU A 51 7.99 2.22 -7.29
N GLY A 52 7.10 1.70 -6.49
CA GLY A 52 5.68 1.96 -6.65
C GLY A 52 4.87 1.60 -5.43
N CYS A 53 3.64 2.07 -5.41
CA CYS A 53 2.70 1.79 -4.33
C CYS A 53 1.28 1.77 -4.88
N GLY A 54 0.43 1.03 -4.22
CA GLY A 54 -0.97 0.95 -4.60
C GLY A 54 -1.85 0.77 -3.40
N ILE A 55 -3.06 1.30 -3.48
CA ILE A 55 -4.08 1.14 -2.44
C ILE A 55 -5.38 0.77 -3.12
N VAL A 56 -6.05 -0.22 -2.57
CA VAL A 56 -7.41 -0.60 -2.95
C VAL A 56 -8.29 -0.38 -1.74
N SER A 57 -9.42 0.27 -1.94
CA SER A 57 -10.44 0.42 -0.90
C SER A 57 -11.74 -0.23 -1.32
N PHE A 58 -12.58 -0.54 -0.35
CA PHE A 58 -13.90 -1.12 -0.58
C PHE A 58 -14.94 -0.33 0.21
N ASP A 59 -15.94 0.19 -0.49
CA ASP A 59 -17.00 1.01 0.12
C ASP A 59 -18.25 0.22 0.52
N GLY A 60 -18.20 -1.09 0.41
CA GLY A 60 -19.35 -1.97 0.66
C GLY A 60 -20.05 -2.41 -0.62
N LYS A 61 -19.76 -1.76 -1.73
CA LYS A 61 -20.35 -2.07 -3.04
C LYS A 61 -19.32 -2.22 -4.13
N LYS A 62 -18.33 -1.34 -4.16
CA LYS A 62 -17.32 -1.28 -5.22
C LYS A 62 -15.93 -1.21 -4.65
N TYR A 63 -14.98 -1.73 -5.41
CA TYR A 63 -13.56 -1.54 -5.15
C TYR A 63 -13.07 -0.30 -5.88
N HIS A 64 -12.24 0.46 -5.20
CA HIS A 64 -11.56 1.62 -5.75
C HIS A 64 -10.08 1.40 -5.63
N SER A 65 -9.32 1.73 -6.66
CA SER A 65 -7.87 1.51 -6.62
C SER A 65 -7.11 2.68 -7.20
N GLU A 66 -5.96 2.94 -6.62
CA GLU A 66 -4.99 3.93 -7.10
C GLU A 66 -3.61 3.31 -7.05
N LYS A 67 -2.89 3.41 -8.16
CA LYS A 67 -1.53 2.90 -8.28
C LYS A 67 -0.63 4.05 -8.73
N ARG A 68 0.53 4.17 -8.13
CA ARG A 68 1.47 5.25 -8.42
C ARG A 68 2.90 4.72 -8.46
N PHE A 69 3.71 5.34 -9.31
CA PHE A 69 5.15 5.17 -9.23
C PHE A 69 5.71 6.03 -8.11
N GLY A 70 6.80 5.57 -7.50
CA GLY A 70 7.53 6.34 -6.50
C GLY A 70 7.04 6.11 -5.08
N LEU A 71 7.32 7.08 -4.23
CA LEU A 71 7.09 6.97 -2.80
C LEU A 71 5.65 7.25 -2.41
N VAL A 72 5.21 6.60 -1.34
CA VAL A 72 3.86 6.77 -0.80
C VAL A 72 3.61 8.23 -0.42
N GLY A 73 4.56 8.86 0.27
CA GLY A 73 4.41 10.24 0.73
C GLY A 73 4.26 11.25 -0.39
N ASP A 74 4.85 10.99 -1.55
CA ASP A 74 4.75 11.90 -2.69
C ASP A 74 3.44 11.73 -3.47
N ASN A 75 2.81 10.56 -3.38
CA ASN A 75 1.66 10.20 -4.20
C ASN A 75 0.34 10.16 -3.46
N PHE A 76 0.37 9.82 -2.18
CA PHE A 76 -0.84 9.67 -1.37
C PHE A 76 -0.95 10.72 -0.27
N ASN A 77 -0.22 11.81 -0.37
CA ASN A 77 -0.33 12.94 0.54
C ASN A 77 -1.42 13.93 0.16
N LYS A 78 -2.00 13.78 -1.03
CA LYS A 78 -3.02 14.69 -1.54
C LYS A 78 -4.41 14.19 -1.15
N GLU A 79 -5.19 15.07 -0.56
CA GLU A 79 -6.57 14.75 -0.17
C GLU A 79 -7.41 14.26 -1.34
N LYS A 80 -7.20 14.81 -2.53
CA LYS A 80 -7.92 14.42 -3.74
C LYS A 80 -7.73 12.94 -4.07
N VAL A 81 -6.52 12.43 -3.91
CA VAL A 81 -6.22 11.01 -4.18
C VAL A 81 -6.88 10.12 -3.14
N LEU A 82 -6.83 10.52 -1.88
CA LEU A 82 -7.45 9.75 -0.80
C LEU A 82 -8.98 9.75 -0.89
N LYS A 83 -9.58 10.84 -1.39
CA LYS A 83 -11.02 10.90 -1.62
C LYS A 83 -11.48 9.97 -2.75
N SER A 84 -10.59 9.59 -3.66
CA SER A 84 -10.91 8.63 -4.71
C SER A 84 -10.94 7.20 -4.18
N LEU A 85 -10.59 6.98 -2.91
CA LEU A 85 -10.54 5.68 -2.25
C LEU A 85 -11.48 5.63 -1.05
N PRO A 86 -12.80 5.73 -1.27
CA PRO A 86 -13.76 5.73 -0.18
C PRO A 86 -13.95 4.34 0.41
N GLY A 87 -14.49 4.29 1.63
CA GLY A 87 -14.88 3.04 2.26
C GLY A 87 -14.15 2.78 3.58
N ASN A 88 -14.60 1.73 4.25
CA ASN A 88 -14.12 1.37 5.59
C ASN A 88 -13.08 0.26 5.56
N TYR A 89 -12.73 -0.22 4.37
CA TYR A 89 -11.76 -1.29 4.18
C TYR A 89 -10.73 -0.81 3.17
N ALA A 90 -9.47 -1.01 3.46
CA ALA A 90 -8.41 -0.72 2.51
C ALA A 90 -7.24 -1.66 2.71
N ILE A 91 -6.57 -1.94 1.61
CA ILE A 91 -5.33 -2.68 1.64
C ILE A 91 -4.37 -1.99 0.68
N GLY A 92 -3.12 -1.89 1.08
CA GLY A 92 -2.11 -1.27 0.26
C GLY A 92 -0.84 -2.08 0.23
N HIS A 93 -0.01 -1.78 -0.76
CA HIS A 93 1.25 -2.46 -0.91
C HIS A 93 2.31 -1.56 -1.51
N ASN A 94 3.54 -1.75 -1.08
CA ASN A 94 4.73 -1.12 -1.62
C ASN A 94 5.48 -2.13 -2.45
N ARG A 95 5.80 -1.75 -3.69
CA ARG A 95 6.53 -2.61 -4.59
C ARG A 95 8.00 -2.26 -4.63
N TYR A 96 8.83 -3.28 -4.55
CA TYR A 96 10.25 -3.20 -4.80
C TYR A 96 10.57 -4.02 -6.04
N SER A 97 11.27 -3.42 -6.99
CA SER A 97 11.62 -4.12 -8.22
C SER A 97 12.77 -5.07 -7.98
N THR A 98 12.58 -6.30 -8.37
CA THR A 98 13.61 -7.33 -8.28
C THR A 98 13.99 -7.87 -9.65
N THR A 99 13.04 -7.87 -10.59
CA THR A 99 13.26 -8.31 -11.96
C THR A 99 12.29 -7.57 -12.88
N GLY A 100 12.78 -7.20 -14.04
CA GLY A 100 11.97 -6.52 -15.04
C GLY A 100 11.71 -5.06 -14.74
N GLY A 101 11.13 -4.34 -15.67
CA GLY A 101 10.78 -2.92 -15.52
C GLY A 101 9.57 -2.72 -14.62
N THR A 102 9.55 -1.58 -13.94
CA THR A 102 8.39 -1.18 -13.15
C THR A 102 7.35 -0.56 -14.05
N THR A 103 6.15 -1.13 -14.06
CA THR A 103 5.00 -0.59 -14.75
C THR A 103 3.82 -0.54 -13.78
N LEU A 104 2.83 0.33 -14.03
CA LEU A 104 1.63 0.38 -13.20
C LEU A 104 0.91 -0.96 -13.12
N ARG A 105 1.05 -1.78 -14.15
CA ARG A 105 0.47 -3.11 -14.18
C ARG A 105 1.03 -4.04 -13.11
N ASN A 106 2.28 -3.83 -12.73
CA ASN A 106 2.99 -4.67 -11.77
C ASN A 106 2.90 -4.16 -10.33
N ILE A 107 2.21 -3.06 -10.11
CA ILE A 107 2.01 -2.52 -8.75
C ILE A 107 0.82 -3.15 -8.05
#